data_282d417276628589f2f5bdeea8b676b8
#
_entry.id   282d417276628589f2f5bdeea8b676b8
#
_cell.length_a   1.000
_cell.length_b   1.000
_cell.length_c   1.000
_cell.angle_alpha   90.00
_cell.angle_beta   90.00
_cell.angle_gamma   90.00
#
_symmetry.space_group_name_H-M   'P 1'
#
loop_
_entity.id
_entity.type
_entity.pdbx_description
1 polymer ?
#
loop_
_entity_poly.entity_id
_entity_poly.type
_entity_poly.pdbx_seq_one_letter_code
_entity_poly.pdbx_strand_id
1 'polypeptide(L)'
;MKILLATALAALAAAPLAPACGDGETAANLLATPSVKAGLAAAYAAAHPAARGARPLPGHTWYGSFEGYEYAVATFGDHPSVFSRAPGGRWRLDRDTHGAVCTNVVPLDLLAGTWWYEHWGRNCYLPPR
;
A
#
# COMPACT_ATOMS: atom_id res chain seq x y z
N MET A 1 1.92 60.39 -1.56
CA MET A 1 2.43 59.32 -2.45
C MET A 1 2.75 58.09 -1.61
N LYS A 2 1.90 57.07 -1.59
CA LYS A 2 2.13 55.83 -0.85
C LYS A 2 2.60 54.77 -1.85
N ILE A 3 3.85 54.38 -1.70
CA ILE A 3 4.42 53.29 -2.49
C ILE A 3 4.06 51.99 -1.80
N LEU A 4 3.19 51.20 -2.41
CA LEU A 4 2.89 49.83 -1.99
C LEU A 4 3.97 48.91 -2.56
N LEU A 5 4.87 48.44 -1.72
CA LEU A 5 5.73 47.33 -2.05
C LEU A 5 4.92 46.02 -1.98
N ALA A 6 4.62 45.47 -3.14
CA ALA A 6 4.11 44.11 -3.23
C ALA A 6 5.27 43.12 -3.12
N THR A 7 5.40 42.50 -1.96
CA THR A 7 6.29 41.34 -1.79
C THR A 7 5.67 40.12 -2.46
N ALA A 8 6.19 39.75 -3.61
CA ALA A 8 5.85 38.47 -4.23
C ALA A 8 6.50 37.34 -3.42
N LEU A 9 5.70 36.59 -2.68
CA LEU A 9 6.13 35.32 -2.09
C LEU A 9 6.24 34.31 -3.23
N ALA A 10 7.48 34.00 -3.64
CA ALA A 10 7.74 32.88 -4.51
C ALA A 10 7.55 31.60 -3.68
N ALA A 11 6.46 30.90 -3.90
CA ALA A 11 6.27 29.57 -3.38
C ALA A 11 7.25 28.63 -4.13
N LEU A 12 8.29 28.18 -3.42
CA LEU A 12 9.13 27.09 -3.90
C LEU A 12 8.28 25.81 -3.83
N ALA A 13 7.67 25.45 -4.95
CA ALA A 13 7.14 24.11 -5.11
C ALA A 13 8.32 23.14 -5.16
N ALA A 14 8.46 22.29 -4.14
CA ALA A 14 9.40 21.17 -4.19
C ALA A 14 9.00 20.28 -5.36
N ALA A 15 9.79 20.28 -6.44
CA ALA A 15 9.58 19.37 -7.55
C ALA A 15 9.81 17.94 -7.05
N PRO A 16 8.90 16.98 -7.30
CA PRO A 16 9.17 15.59 -7.00
C PRO A 16 10.42 15.16 -7.76
N LEU A 17 11.36 14.49 -7.09
CA LEU A 17 12.52 13.91 -7.72
C LEU A 17 12.04 12.88 -8.75
N ALA A 18 12.27 13.15 -10.03
CA ALA A 18 12.01 12.19 -11.08
C ALA A 18 12.87 10.94 -10.82
N PRO A 19 12.33 9.72 -10.97
CA PRO A 19 13.12 8.51 -10.85
C PRO A 19 14.24 8.53 -11.89
N ALA A 20 15.44 8.15 -11.48
CA ALA A 20 16.64 8.23 -12.30
C ALA A 20 16.64 7.30 -13.51
N CYS A 21 15.74 6.32 -13.57
CA CYS A 21 15.65 5.32 -14.63
C CYS A 21 14.19 5.00 -14.94
N GLY A 22 13.75 5.29 -16.15
CA GLY A 22 12.50 4.79 -16.72
C GLY A 22 11.29 5.69 -16.53
N ASP A 23 10.32 5.46 -17.37
CA ASP A 23 9.08 6.23 -17.52
C ASP A 23 7.98 5.76 -16.57
N GLY A 24 8.29 4.90 -15.60
CA GLY A 24 7.35 4.29 -14.69
C GLY A 24 7.38 4.89 -13.29
N GLU A 25 6.24 4.91 -12.63
CA GLU A 25 6.20 5.15 -11.20
C GLU A 25 6.96 4.05 -10.48
N THR A 26 7.82 4.46 -9.58
CA THR A 26 8.58 3.52 -8.77
C THR A 26 7.67 2.96 -7.66
N ALA A 27 7.70 1.66 -7.47
CA ALA A 27 7.08 1.04 -6.32
C ALA A 27 7.74 1.55 -5.04
N ALA A 28 6.94 1.99 -4.09
CA ALA A 28 7.44 2.53 -2.83
C ALA A 28 6.95 1.68 -1.66
N ASN A 29 7.87 1.30 -0.78
CA ASN A 29 7.51 0.71 0.49
C ASN A 29 7.11 1.82 1.46
N LEU A 30 5.97 1.65 2.13
CA LEU A 30 5.42 2.61 3.06
C LEU A 30 5.30 2.00 4.46
N LEU A 31 5.37 2.85 5.47
CA LEU A 31 5.21 2.40 6.84
C LEU A 31 3.73 2.14 7.14
N ALA A 32 3.41 0.92 7.53
CA ALA A 32 2.07 0.55 8.00
C ALA A 32 1.84 1.12 9.41
N THR A 33 1.41 2.37 9.45
CA THR A 33 1.09 3.07 10.71
C THR A 33 -0.11 2.43 11.41
N PRO A 34 -0.33 2.73 12.71
CA PRO A 34 -1.55 2.31 13.40
C PRO A 34 -2.84 2.73 12.68
N SER A 35 -2.86 3.91 12.05
CA SER A 35 -3.99 4.39 11.26
C SER A 35 -4.23 3.53 10.02
N VAL A 36 -3.18 3.16 9.29
CA VAL A 36 -3.29 2.24 8.14
C VAL A 36 -3.82 0.89 8.60
N LYS A 37 -3.26 0.31 9.65
CA LYS A 37 -3.71 -0.99 10.20
C LYS A 37 -5.16 -0.95 10.66
N ALA A 38 -5.60 0.14 11.26
CA ALA A 38 -7.01 0.33 11.65
C ALA A 38 -7.92 0.37 10.41
N GLY A 39 -7.49 1.01 9.33
CA GLY A 39 -8.20 1.02 8.05
C GLY A 39 -8.32 -0.36 7.42
N LEU A 40 -7.25 -1.16 7.47
CA LEU A 40 -7.28 -2.55 7.00
C LEU A 40 -8.22 -3.41 7.84
N ALA A 41 -8.20 -3.25 9.16
CA ALA A 41 -9.11 -3.96 10.07
C ALA A 41 -10.58 -3.60 9.80
N ALA A 42 -10.88 -2.34 9.53
CA ALA A 42 -12.22 -1.89 9.17
C ALA A 42 -12.69 -2.50 7.84
N ALA A 43 -11.82 -2.54 6.83
CA ALA A 43 -12.12 -3.17 5.55
C ALA A 43 -12.33 -4.69 5.68
N TYR A 44 -11.50 -5.34 6.49
CA TYR A 44 -11.65 -6.77 6.78
C TYR A 44 -12.99 -7.07 7.48
N ALA A 45 -13.35 -6.30 8.51
CA ALA A 45 -14.60 -6.45 9.24
C ALA A 45 -15.83 -6.18 8.34
N ALA A 46 -15.74 -5.25 7.41
CA ALA A 46 -16.81 -4.98 6.44
C ALA A 46 -17.08 -6.18 5.52
N ALA A 47 -16.02 -6.89 5.12
CA ALA A 47 -16.12 -8.11 4.31
C ALA A 47 -16.45 -9.35 5.14
N HIS A 48 -16.07 -9.37 6.42
CA HIS A 48 -16.25 -10.48 7.35
C HIS A 48 -16.92 -10.01 8.65
N PRO A 49 -18.23 -9.76 8.66
CA PRO A 49 -18.92 -9.21 9.83
C PRO A 49 -18.75 -10.04 11.12
N ALA A 50 -18.56 -11.36 10.97
CA ALA A 50 -18.32 -12.26 12.11
C ALA A 50 -16.93 -12.05 12.75
N ALA A 51 -15.99 -11.45 12.03
CA ALA A 51 -14.63 -11.15 12.48
C ALA A 51 -14.47 -9.68 12.95
N ARG A 52 -15.54 -9.06 13.39
CA ARG A 52 -15.50 -7.71 13.95
C ARG A 52 -14.53 -7.66 15.14
N GLY A 53 -13.62 -6.70 15.11
CA GLY A 53 -12.57 -6.56 16.11
C GLY A 53 -11.29 -7.34 15.81
N ALA A 54 -11.24 -8.13 14.73
CA ALA A 54 -10.00 -8.75 14.29
C ALA A 54 -8.96 -7.70 13.94
N ARG A 55 -7.70 -7.97 14.27
CA ARG A 55 -6.55 -7.09 14.00
C ARG A 55 -5.52 -7.80 13.15
N PRO A 56 -4.76 -7.09 12.33
CA PRO A 56 -3.64 -7.68 11.62
C PRO A 56 -2.63 -8.29 12.60
N LEU A 57 -2.13 -9.47 12.25
CA LEU A 57 -1.07 -10.11 13.02
C LEU A 57 0.17 -9.21 13.05
N PRO A 58 0.75 -8.90 14.22
CA PRO A 58 1.95 -8.07 14.34
C PRO A 58 3.11 -8.59 13.48
N GLY A 59 3.80 -7.69 12.78
CA GLY A 59 4.93 -8.05 11.92
C GLY A 59 4.59 -8.68 10.57
N HIS A 60 3.30 -8.80 10.24
CA HIS A 60 2.82 -9.44 9.01
C HIS A 60 1.96 -8.48 8.16
N THR A 61 2.37 -7.23 8.09
CA THR A 61 1.74 -6.23 7.22
C THR A 61 2.77 -5.61 6.30
N TRP A 62 2.53 -5.71 5.00
CA TRP A 62 3.27 -5.01 3.95
C TRP A 62 2.36 -3.94 3.37
N TYR A 63 2.92 -2.75 3.17
CA TYR A 63 2.18 -1.61 2.66
C TYR A 63 3.06 -0.84 1.67
N GLY A 64 2.50 -0.44 0.56
CA GLY A 64 3.23 0.28 -0.46
C GLY A 64 2.33 0.96 -1.47
N SER A 65 2.94 1.75 -2.33
CA SER A 65 2.27 2.44 -3.43
C SER A 65 2.91 2.08 -4.76
N PHE A 66 2.08 2.06 -5.79
CA PHE A 66 2.50 1.85 -7.17
C PHE A 66 1.45 2.46 -8.12
N GLU A 67 1.90 3.24 -9.08
CA GLU A 67 1.04 3.89 -10.09
C GLU A 67 -0.16 4.65 -9.49
N GLY A 68 0.06 5.39 -8.43
CA GLY A 68 -0.96 6.21 -7.78
C GLY A 68 -1.96 5.45 -6.92
N TYR A 69 -1.85 4.13 -6.82
CA TYR A 69 -2.66 3.30 -5.91
C TYR A 69 -1.84 2.83 -4.73
N GLU A 70 -2.51 2.58 -3.64
CA GLU A 70 -1.91 1.97 -2.46
C GLU A 70 -2.40 0.54 -2.30
N TYR A 71 -1.48 -0.33 -1.93
CA TYR A 71 -1.71 -1.76 -1.72
C TYR A 71 -1.21 -2.17 -0.35
N ALA A 72 -1.89 -3.10 0.27
CA ALA A 72 -1.43 -3.71 1.49
C ALA A 72 -1.72 -5.22 1.50
N VAL A 73 -0.84 -5.96 2.14
CA VAL A 73 -1.05 -7.36 2.49
C VAL A 73 -0.92 -7.46 3.99
N ALA A 74 -1.96 -7.94 4.64
CA ALA A 74 -1.98 -8.12 6.09
C ALA A 74 -2.57 -9.48 6.44
N THR A 75 -1.99 -10.15 7.41
CA THR A 75 -2.48 -11.45 7.88
C THR A 75 -3.54 -11.25 8.96
N PHE A 76 -4.71 -11.79 8.70
CA PHE A 76 -5.80 -11.93 9.65
C PHE A 76 -6.03 -13.42 9.90
N GLY A 77 -5.89 -13.85 11.14
CA GLY A 77 -5.90 -15.28 11.44
C GLY A 77 -4.62 -15.96 10.92
N ASP A 78 -4.76 -16.91 10.01
CA ASP A 78 -3.68 -17.73 9.46
C ASP A 78 -3.37 -17.48 7.97
N HIS A 79 -4.12 -16.59 7.31
CA HIS A 79 -3.96 -16.30 5.89
C HIS A 79 -3.79 -14.79 5.62
N PRO A 80 -2.91 -14.43 4.66
CA PRO A 80 -2.81 -13.07 4.17
C PRO A 80 -4.08 -12.65 3.42
N SER A 81 -4.48 -11.42 3.63
CA SER A 81 -5.52 -10.74 2.86
C SER A 81 -4.94 -9.55 2.11
N VAL A 82 -5.43 -9.31 0.91
CA VAL A 82 -4.97 -8.25 0.02
C VAL A 82 -5.95 -7.09 0.02
N PHE A 83 -5.42 -5.91 0.18
CA PHE A 83 -6.18 -4.67 0.23
C PHE A 83 -5.63 -3.66 -0.77
N SER A 84 -6.51 -2.81 -1.28
CA SER A 84 -6.12 -1.66 -2.07
C SER A 84 -6.98 -0.45 -1.77
N ARG A 85 -6.47 0.72 -2.10
CA ARG A 85 -7.23 1.96 -2.11
C ARG A 85 -6.69 2.94 -3.15
N ALA A 86 -7.57 3.79 -3.68
CA ALA A 86 -7.17 4.99 -4.38
C ALA A 86 -6.60 6.01 -3.37
N PRO A 87 -5.76 6.96 -3.80
CA PRO A 87 -5.24 8.02 -2.95
C PRO A 87 -6.36 8.76 -2.23
N GLY A 88 -6.28 8.86 -0.89
CA GLY A 88 -7.31 9.47 -0.07
C GLY A 88 -8.61 8.68 0.06
N GLY A 89 -8.70 7.50 -0.55
CA GLY A 89 -9.86 6.62 -0.49
C GLY A 89 -9.87 5.71 0.73
N ARG A 90 -10.95 4.94 0.85
CA ARG A 90 -11.07 3.91 1.87
C ARG A 90 -10.38 2.64 1.42
N TRP A 91 -9.81 1.92 2.38
CA TRP A 91 -9.31 0.57 2.15
C TRP A 91 -10.44 -0.37 1.75
N ARG A 92 -10.14 -1.23 0.78
CA ARG A 92 -11.03 -2.27 0.29
C ARG A 92 -10.31 -3.60 0.39
N LEU A 93 -10.98 -4.63 0.89
CA LEU A 93 -10.50 -6.00 0.80
C LEU A 93 -10.70 -6.48 -0.64
N ASP A 94 -9.61 -6.80 -1.33
CA ASP A 94 -9.66 -7.31 -2.69
C ASP A 94 -9.72 -8.84 -2.73
N ARG A 95 -8.97 -9.49 -1.85
CA ARG A 95 -8.92 -10.95 -1.82
C ARG A 95 -8.40 -11.49 -0.49
N ASP A 96 -9.02 -12.54 0.02
CA ASP A 96 -8.41 -13.46 0.96
C ASP A 96 -7.59 -14.50 0.19
N THR A 97 -6.40 -14.82 0.70
CA THR A 97 -5.51 -15.79 0.05
C THR A 97 -5.37 -17.05 0.89
N HIS A 98 -4.80 -18.09 0.28
CA HIS A 98 -4.39 -19.31 0.97
C HIS A 98 -2.89 -19.34 1.31
N GLY A 99 -2.27 -18.16 1.41
CA GLY A 99 -0.86 -18.01 1.74
C GLY A 99 -0.04 -17.31 0.66
N ALA A 100 -0.36 -17.49 -0.61
CA ALA A 100 0.33 -16.85 -1.73
C ALA A 100 -0.44 -15.62 -2.24
N VAL A 101 0.31 -14.58 -2.60
CA VAL A 101 -0.21 -13.35 -3.21
C VAL A 101 0.19 -13.32 -4.67
N CYS A 102 -0.77 -13.09 -5.55
CA CYS A 102 -0.56 -13.17 -7.00
C CYS A 102 -0.56 -11.78 -7.65
N THR A 103 0.13 -11.67 -8.77
CA THR A 103 0.34 -10.40 -9.49
C THR A 103 -0.90 -9.84 -10.16
N ASN A 104 -1.97 -10.61 -10.22
CA ASN A 104 -3.27 -10.12 -10.67
C ASN A 104 -4.01 -9.27 -9.63
N VAL A 105 -3.53 -9.23 -8.38
CA VAL A 105 -4.10 -8.42 -7.29
C VAL A 105 -3.09 -7.42 -6.73
N VAL A 106 -1.82 -7.76 -6.68
CA VAL A 106 -0.75 -6.86 -6.22
C VAL A 106 0.31 -6.79 -7.31
N PRO A 107 0.75 -5.59 -7.69
CA PRO A 107 1.80 -5.43 -8.70
C PRO A 107 3.09 -6.19 -8.35
N LEU A 108 3.72 -6.79 -9.35
CA LEU A 108 4.99 -7.49 -9.22
C LEU A 108 6.07 -6.61 -8.61
N ASP A 109 6.07 -5.33 -8.96
CA ASP A 109 7.05 -4.36 -8.48
C ASP A 109 6.99 -4.16 -6.96
N LEU A 110 5.82 -4.35 -6.37
CA LEU A 110 5.68 -4.39 -4.91
C LEU A 110 6.08 -5.75 -4.36
N LEU A 111 5.53 -6.84 -4.88
CA LEU A 111 5.75 -8.18 -4.34
C LEU A 111 7.23 -8.58 -4.38
N ALA A 112 7.82 -8.63 -5.55
CA ALA A 112 9.19 -9.09 -5.73
C ALA A 112 10.20 -7.94 -5.71
N GLY A 113 9.85 -6.77 -6.23
CA GLY A 113 10.75 -5.64 -6.32
C GLY A 113 10.94 -4.87 -5.02
N THR A 114 9.90 -4.77 -4.19
CA THR A 114 9.90 -3.92 -2.99
C THR A 114 9.79 -4.72 -1.70
N TRP A 115 8.93 -5.71 -1.64
CA TRP A 115 8.69 -6.51 -0.43
C TRP A 115 9.51 -7.79 -0.35
N TRP A 116 10.25 -8.12 -1.42
CA TRP A 116 11.13 -9.29 -1.47
C TRP A 116 10.42 -10.63 -1.28
N TYR A 117 9.17 -10.72 -1.75
CA TYR A 117 8.43 -11.96 -1.78
C TYR A 117 9.11 -12.97 -2.69
N GLU A 118 9.13 -14.23 -2.29
CA GLU A 118 9.71 -15.32 -3.05
C GLU A 118 8.70 -15.88 -4.06
N HIS A 119 9.17 -16.11 -5.27
CA HIS A 119 8.34 -16.74 -6.32
C HIS A 119 7.92 -18.14 -5.88
N TRP A 120 6.63 -18.40 -5.94
CA TRP A 120 6.06 -19.70 -5.57
C TRP A 120 5.50 -20.47 -6.77
N GLY A 121 4.86 -19.81 -7.72
CA GLY A 121 4.37 -20.41 -8.98
C GLY A 121 3.31 -19.54 -9.67
N ARG A 122 3.21 -19.64 -10.97
CA ARG A 122 2.23 -18.94 -11.83
C ARG A 122 1.95 -17.48 -11.43
N ASN A 123 2.99 -16.67 -11.32
CA ASN A 123 2.90 -15.29 -10.92
C ASN A 123 2.37 -15.08 -9.49
N CYS A 124 2.54 -16.05 -8.62
CA CYS A 124 2.22 -15.95 -7.21
C CYS A 124 3.49 -16.00 -6.36
N TYR A 125 3.45 -15.35 -5.21
CA TYR A 125 4.61 -15.11 -4.36
C TYR A 125 4.23 -15.34 -2.91
N LEU A 126 5.20 -15.83 -2.13
CA LEU A 126 5.07 -16.01 -0.68
C LEU A 126 5.85 -14.90 0.04
N PRO A 127 5.35 -14.41 1.18
CA PRO A 127 6.09 -13.45 1.99
C PRO A 127 7.42 -14.06 2.44
N PRO A 128 8.46 -13.24 2.61
CA PRO A 128 9.75 -13.72 3.13
C PRO A 128 9.57 -14.28 4.53
N ARG A 129 10.36 -15.31 4.83
CA ARG A 129 10.36 -15.99 6.14
C ARG A 129 11.06 -15.18 7.22
#